data_d3cc4aebf79ea43d2e5c2777e8efbc29
#
_entry.id   d3cc4aebf79ea43d2e5c2777e8efbc29
#
_cell.length_a   1.000
_cell.length_b   1.000
_cell.length_c   1.000
_cell.angle_alpha   90.00
_cell.angle_beta   90.00
_cell.angle_gamma   90.00
#
_symmetry.space_group_name_H-M   'P 1'
#
loop_
_entity.id
_entity.type
_entity.pdbx_description
1 polymer ?
#
loop_
_entity_poly.entity_id
_entity_poly.type
_entity_poly.pdbx_seq_one_letter_code
_entity_poly.pdbx_strand_id
1 'polypeptide(L)'
;MELSVPVMIYAYWAFAFLVGIIFFKKDILDFNREFDTRRVVLLIASLIVVAINAWVYSHSTTDGGRALDWLTVLVFSIGNGIAETFMFYAVFRLGEIFANKMSSDTWQLIPKQSSFIVGILFFMVYSGLIHGLFWINILPEHVVQTSLYKPFFMPVQILIASSWALSFFWYRDIRSVIILHALVDLTMVCNVKFSLFN
;
A
#
# COMPACT_ATOMS: atom_id res chain seq x y z
N MET A 1 8.25 -28.83 1.97
CA MET A 1 9.35 -27.88 1.72
C MET A 1 8.78 -26.51 2.03
N GLU A 2 9.19 -25.93 3.15
CA GLU A 2 8.75 -24.57 3.52
C GLU A 2 9.52 -23.57 2.66
N LEU A 3 8.80 -22.67 2.00
CA LEU A 3 9.41 -21.58 1.26
C LEU A 3 10.02 -20.58 2.24
N SER A 4 11.23 -20.13 1.99
CA SER A 4 11.82 -19.06 2.81
C SER A 4 11.10 -17.75 2.62
N VAL A 5 11.07 -16.90 3.66
CA VAL A 5 10.42 -15.59 3.63
C VAL A 5 10.85 -14.73 2.44
N PRO A 6 12.16 -14.60 2.12
CA PRO A 6 12.59 -13.85 0.95
C PRO A 6 12.01 -14.38 -0.37
N VAL A 7 11.95 -15.70 -0.53
CA VAL A 7 11.38 -16.33 -1.74
C VAL A 7 9.90 -15.99 -1.90
N MET A 8 9.13 -15.98 -0.82
CA MET A 8 7.72 -15.58 -0.85
C MET A 8 7.57 -14.10 -1.26
N ILE A 9 8.39 -13.22 -0.71
CA ILE A 9 8.40 -11.80 -1.04
C ILE A 9 8.74 -11.58 -2.52
N TYR A 10 9.80 -12.19 -3.03
CA TYR A 10 10.20 -12.06 -4.43
C TYR A 10 9.17 -12.65 -5.40
N ALA A 11 8.55 -13.77 -5.06
CA ALA A 11 7.49 -14.35 -5.87
C ALA A 11 6.26 -13.42 -5.94
N TYR A 12 5.89 -12.82 -4.80
CA TYR A 12 4.82 -11.82 -4.75
C TYR A 12 5.16 -10.59 -5.59
N TRP A 13 6.38 -10.04 -5.47
CA TRP A 13 6.81 -8.90 -6.27
C TRP A 13 6.80 -9.22 -7.77
N ALA A 14 7.33 -10.37 -8.18
CA ALA A 14 7.32 -10.78 -9.57
C ALA A 14 5.89 -10.82 -10.14
N PHE A 15 4.95 -11.41 -9.39
CA PHE A 15 3.54 -11.43 -9.77
C PHE A 15 2.95 -10.03 -9.86
N ALA A 16 3.18 -9.18 -8.86
CA ALA A 16 2.67 -7.81 -8.80
C ALA A 16 3.23 -6.94 -9.94
N PHE A 17 4.51 -7.08 -10.27
CA PHE A 17 5.13 -6.38 -11.41
C PHE A 17 4.52 -6.81 -12.74
N LEU A 18 4.26 -8.10 -12.93
CA LEU A 18 3.57 -8.59 -14.13
C LEU A 18 2.18 -7.98 -14.23
N VAL A 19 1.41 -7.95 -13.15
CA VAL A 19 0.09 -7.30 -13.11
C VAL A 19 0.21 -5.81 -13.48
N GLY A 20 1.15 -5.10 -12.86
CA GLY A 20 1.38 -3.67 -13.14
C GLY A 20 1.71 -3.39 -14.61
N ILE A 21 2.67 -4.12 -15.16
CA ILE A 21 3.14 -3.93 -16.54
C ILE A 21 2.07 -4.31 -17.56
N ILE A 22 1.34 -5.41 -17.35
CA ILE A 22 0.34 -5.88 -18.30
C ILE A 22 -0.90 -4.99 -18.31
N PHE A 23 -1.42 -4.65 -17.13
CA PHE A 23 -2.73 -4.00 -17.02
C PHE A 23 -2.65 -2.47 -16.86
N PHE A 24 -1.56 -1.93 -16.31
CA PHE A 24 -1.49 -0.51 -15.92
C PHE A 24 -0.38 0.27 -16.60
N LYS A 25 0.26 -0.28 -17.64
CA LYS A 25 1.32 0.38 -18.40
C LYS A 25 0.92 1.81 -18.85
N LYS A 26 -0.32 2.00 -19.30
CA LYS A 26 -0.81 3.32 -19.73
C LYS A 26 -0.86 4.31 -18.55
N ASP A 27 -1.38 3.89 -17.41
CA ASP A 27 -1.46 4.74 -16.21
C ASP A 27 -0.08 5.05 -15.61
N ILE A 28 0.86 4.12 -15.71
CA ILE A 28 2.24 4.28 -15.26
C ILE A 28 3.00 5.27 -16.15
N LEU A 29 2.81 5.21 -17.48
CA LEU A 29 3.53 6.02 -18.46
C LEU A 29 2.85 7.35 -18.80
N ASP A 30 1.69 7.63 -18.21
CA ASP A 30 1.01 8.90 -18.43
C ASP A 30 1.66 10.04 -17.64
N PHE A 31 2.55 10.80 -18.28
CA PHE A 31 3.23 11.95 -17.70
C PHE A 31 2.48 13.27 -17.89
N ASN A 32 1.38 13.29 -18.65
CA ASN A 32 0.66 14.51 -19.03
C ASN A 32 -0.49 14.87 -18.08
N ARG A 33 -0.56 14.24 -16.92
CA ARG A 33 -1.63 14.51 -15.94
C ARG A 33 -1.47 15.88 -15.32
N GLU A 34 -2.55 16.63 -15.33
CA GLU A 34 -2.59 17.96 -14.74
C GLU A 34 -2.24 17.92 -13.24
N PHE A 35 -1.46 18.91 -12.81
CA PHE A 35 -1.10 19.17 -11.43
C PHE A 35 -1.97 20.31 -10.90
N ASP A 36 -3.26 20.06 -10.73
CA ASP A 36 -4.20 21.03 -10.18
C ASP A 36 -4.04 21.21 -8.66
N THR A 37 -4.63 22.27 -8.13
CA THR A 37 -4.57 22.57 -6.68
C THR A 37 -5.12 21.42 -5.82
N ARG A 38 -6.17 20.76 -6.28
CA ARG A 38 -6.78 19.64 -5.55
C ARG A 38 -5.83 18.46 -5.43
N ARG A 39 -5.09 18.15 -6.49
CA ARG A 39 -4.08 17.09 -6.48
C ARG A 39 -2.92 17.44 -5.56
N VAL A 40 -2.45 18.68 -5.59
CA VAL A 40 -1.39 19.16 -4.68
C VAL A 40 -1.83 19.04 -3.22
N VAL A 41 -3.04 19.49 -2.88
CA VAL A 41 -3.60 19.36 -1.52
C VAL A 41 -3.69 17.89 -1.09
N LEU A 42 -4.15 17.01 -1.97
CA LEU A 42 -4.24 15.57 -1.67
C LEU A 42 -2.86 14.96 -1.43
N LEU A 43 -1.85 15.32 -2.22
CA LEU A 43 -0.47 14.83 -2.04
C LEU A 43 0.15 15.35 -0.74
N ILE A 44 -0.06 16.61 -0.39
CA ILE A 44 0.39 17.17 0.88
C ILE A 44 -0.30 16.44 2.06
N ALA A 45 -1.61 16.26 2.00
CA ALA A 45 -2.35 15.53 3.01
C ALA A 45 -1.82 14.08 3.15
N SER A 46 -1.56 13.40 2.02
CA SER A 46 -0.97 12.05 2.02
C SER A 46 0.43 12.03 2.65
N LEU A 47 1.28 13.01 2.38
CA LEU A 47 2.61 13.14 3.02
C LEU A 47 2.50 13.36 4.53
N ILE A 48 1.53 14.16 4.98
CA ILE A 48 1.28 14.35 6.42
C ILE A 48 0.88 13.00 7.06
N VAL A 49 0.01 12.22 6.41
CA VAL A 49 -0.37 10.90 6.91
C VAL A 49 0.82 9.94 6.95
N VAL A 50 1.70 9.96 5.94
CA VAL A 50 2.96 9.19 5.95
C VAL A 50 3.86 9.61 7.12
N ALA A 51 3.98 10.91 7.39
CA ALA A 51 4.76 11.41 8.53
C ALA A 51 4.18 10.96 9.88
N ILE A 52 2.85 10.96 10.03
CA ILE A 52 2.15 10.43 11.21
C ILE A 52 2.42 8.93 11.34
N ASN A 53 2.36 8.17 10.23
CA ASN A 53 2.69 6.74 10.23
C ASN A 53 4.14 6.49 10.69
N ALA A 54 5.10 7.25 10.17
CA ALA A 54 6.50 7.17 10.58
C ALA A 54 6.66 7.43 12.09
N TRP A 55 5.96 8.44 12.61
CA TRP A 55 5.96 8.75 14.04
C TRP A 55 5.38 7.61 14.88
N VAL A 56 4.24 7.02 14.45
CA VAL A 56 3.64 5.87 15.13
C VAL A 56 4.58 4.66 15.11
N TYR A 57 5.21 4.36 13.98
CA TYR A 57 6.20 3.27 13.89
C TYR A 57 7.38 3.49 14.84
N SER A 58 7.97 4.69 14.85
CA SER A 58 9.14 5.00 15.69
C SER A 58 8.88 4.85 17.19
N HIS A 59 7.60 4.94 17.61
CA HIS A 59 7.20 4.82 19.02
C HIS A 59 6.53 3.48 19.36
N SER A 60 6.28 2.64 18.38
CA SER A 60 5.49 1.41 18.56
C SER A 60 6.24 0.14 18.24
N THR A 61 7.41 0.24 17.62
CA THR A 61 8.22 -0.92 17.24
C THR A 61 9.57 -0.89 17.89
N THR A 62 10.16 -2.08 18.13
CA THR A 62 11.56 -2.22 18.52
C THR A 62 12.32 -2.94 17.41
N ASP A 63 13.61 -2.68 17.33
CA ASP A 63 14.50 -3.29 16.33
C ASP A 63 15.12 -4.60 16.79
N GLY A 64 14.78 -5.07 17.99
CA GLY A 64 15.40 -6.27 18.59
C GLY A 64 16.91 -6.18 18.75
N GLY A 65 17.49 -4.98 18.80
CA GLY A 65 18.93 -4.74 18.87
C GLY A 65 19.69 -5.02 17.57
N ARG A 66 18.99 -5.14 16.43
CA ARG A 66 19.61 -5.47 15.13
C ARG A 66 20.27 -4.24 14.50
N ALA A 67 21.33 -4.50 13.75
CA ALA A 67 21.94 -3.50 12.89
C ALA A 67 21.02 -3.20 11.68
N LEU A 68 21.10 -1.98 11.15
CA LEU A 68 20.37 -1.58 9.97
C LEU A 68 21.04 -2.20 8.72
N ASP A 69 20.26 -2.94 7.93
CA ASP A 69 20.66 -3.44 6.63
C ASP A 69 20.23 -2.46 5.53
N TRP A 70 21.17 -1.61 5.11
CA TRP A 70 20.89 -0.57 4.09
C TRP A 70 20.46 -1.15 2.74
N LEU A 71 20.94 -2.34 2.38
CA LEU A 71 20.53 -2.97 1.14
C LEU A 71 19.07 -3.39 1.21
N THR A 72 18.66 -4.00 2.32
CA THR A 72 17.24 -4.30 2.57
C THR A 72 16.40 -3.03 2.60
N VAL A 73 16.85 -1.97 3.27
CA VAL A 73 16.13 -0.68 3.31
C VAL A 73 15.80 -0.20 1.90
N LEU A 74 16.78 -0.16 1.01
CA LEU A 74 16.59 0.33 -0.35
C LEU A 74 15.75 -0.64 -1.21
N VAL A 75 16.13 -1.90 -1.24
CA VAL A 75 15.50 -2.91 -2.11
C VAL A 75 14.06 -3.17 -1.68
N PHE A 76 13.83 -3.29 -0.37
CA PHE A 76 12.48 -3.53 0.13
C PHE A 76 11.57 -2.31 -0.07
N SER A 77 12.02 -1.12 0.35
CA SER A 77 11.17 0.07 0.25
C SER A 77 10.73 0.36 -1.18
N ILE A 78 11.66 0.23 -2.14
CA ILE A 78 11.34 0.48 -3.54
C ILE A 78 10.54 -0.70 -4.13
N GLY A 79 11.03 -1.93 -3.94
CA GLY A 79 10.41 -3.13 -4.51
C GLY A 79 9.01 -3.38 -3.99
N ASN A 80 8.82 -3.30 -2.68
CA ASN A 80 7.52 -3.51 -2.04
C ASN A 80 6.57 -2.35 -2.34
N GLY A 81 7.06 -1.10 -2.24
CA GLY A 81 6.29 0.08 -2.57
C GLY A 81 5.72 0.05 -3.99
N ILE A 82 6.47 -0.46 -4.98
CA ILE A 82 5.97 -0.66 -6.35
C ILE A 82 5.00 -1.84 -6.39
N ALA A 83 5.39 -2.99 -5.88
CA ALA A 83 4.63 -4.24 -5.98
C ALA A 83 3.25 -4.13 -5.32
N GLU A 84 3.22 -3.72 -4.06
CA GLU A 84 1.96 -3.56 -3.34
C GLU A 84 1.08 -2.46 -3.93
N THR A 85 1.66 -1.35 -4.40
CA THR A 85 0.87 -0.31 -5.07
C THR A 85 0.19 -0.83 -6.33
N PHE A 86 0.85 -1.66 -7.14
CA PHE A 86 0.21 -2.28 -8.30
C PHE A 86 -0.96 -3.18 -7.91
N MET A 87 -0.80 -3.97 -6.86
CA MET A 87 -1.86 -4.84 -6.37
C MET A 87 -3.01 -4.06 -5.73
N PHE A 88 -2.71 -3.03 -4.93
CA PHE A 88 -3.73 -2.14 -4.35
C PHE A 88 -4.55 -1.45 -5.44
N TYR A 89 -3.87 -0.92 -6.47
CA TYR A 89 -4.55 -0.32 -7.61
C TYR A 89 -5.38 -1.35 -8.37
N ALA A 90 -4.85 -2.55 -8.63
CA ALA A 90 -5.58 -3.62 -9.30
C ALA A 90 -6.88 -3.96 -8.58
N VAL A 91 -6.80 -4.17 -7.27
CA VAL A 91 -7.94 -4.55 -6.45
C VAL A 91 -8.95 -3.40 -6.33
N PHE A 92 -8.47 -2.15 -6.19
CA PHE A 92 -9.32 -0.97 -6.24
C PHE A 92 -10.10 -0.88 -7.57
N ARG A 93 -9.41 -1.07 -8.71
CA ARG A 93 -10.02 -1.08 -10.04
C ARG A 93 -11.03 -2.22 -10.23
N LEU A 94 -10.74 -3.39 -9.70
CA LEU A 94 -11.69 -4.51 -9.71
C LEU A 94 -12.98 -4.14 -8.96
N GLY A 95 -12.88 -3.47 -7.81
CA GLY A 95 -14.03 -2.96 -7.07
C GLY A 95 -14.84 -1.95 -7.87
N GLU A 96 -14.18 -1.00 -8.57
CA GLU A 96 -14.87 -0.06 -9.46
C GLU A 96 -15.60 -0.78 -10.62
N ILE A 97 -14.93 -1.75 -11.26
CA ILE A 97 -15.52 -2.54 -12.37
C ILE A 97 -16.73 -3.32 -11.86
N PHE A 98 -16.59 -3.97 -10.70
CA PHE A 98 -17.68 -4.70 -10.06
C PHE A 98 -18.89 -3.78 -9.78
N ALA A 99 -18.65 -2.61 -9.17
CA ALA A 99 -19.70 -1.63 -8.89
C ALA A 99 -20.41 -1.16 -10.17
N ASN A 100 -19.64 -0.83 -11.20
CA ASN A 100 -20.20 -0.40 -12.49
C ASN A 100 -21.04 -1.50 -13.15
N LYS A 101 -20.63 -2.75 -13.06
CA LYS A 101 -21.41 -3.88 -13.54
C LYS A 101 -22.72 -4.06 -12.76
N MET A 102 -22.66 -3.92 -11.44
CA MET A 102 -23.82 -4.01 -10.55
C MET A 102 -24.80 -2.84 -10.72
N SER A 103 -24.33 -1.68 -11.18
CA SER A 103 -25.16 -0.50 -11.46
C SER A 103 -25.60 -0.38 -12.92
N SER A 104 -25.29 -1.39 -13.75
CA SER A 104 -25.72 -1.43 -15.16
C SER A 104 -27.24 -1.54 -15.26
N ASP A 105 -27.79 -1.17 -16.43
CA ASP A 105 -29.24 -1.18 -16.68
C ASP A 105 -29.89 -2.56 -16.46
N THR A 106 -29.11 -3.61 -16.49
CA THR A 106 -29.57 -4.99 -16.24
C THR A 106 -29.81 -5.29 -14.78
N TRP A 107 -28.97 -4.72 -13.88
CA TRP A 107 -29.01 -5.07 -12.46
C TRP A 107 -29.52 -3.96 -11.56
N GLN A 108 -29.16 -2.69 -11.85
CA GLN A 108 -29.56 -1.47 -11.10
C GLN A 108 -29.48 -1.61 -9.56
N LEU A 109 -28.60 -2.49 -9.06
CA LEU A 109 -28.55 -2.82 -7.64
C LEU A 109 -27.88 -1.73 -6.79
N ILE A 110 -26.98 -0.95 -7.38
CA ILE A 110 -26.26 0.10 -6.69
C ILE A 110 -26.13 1.37 -7.54
N PRO A 111 -26.11 2.56 -6.93
CA PRO A 111 -25.90 3.80 -7.65
C PRO A 111 -24.53 3.84 -8.36
N LYS A 112 -24.44 4.46 -9.53
CA LYS A 112 -23.18 4.64 -10.29
C LYS A 112 -22.08 5.34 -9.47
N GLN A 113 -22.48 6.24 -8.55
CA GLN A 113 -21.56 6.96 -7.66
C GLN A 113 -20.89 6.06 -6.62
N SER A 114 -21.40 4.85 -6.43
CA SER A 114 -20.87 3.90 -5.43
C SER A 114 -19.54 3.26 -5.85
N SER A 115 -19.08 3.46 -7.10
CA SER A 115 -17.85 2.81 -7.59
C SER A 115 -16.62 3.12 -6.73
N PHE A 116 -16.50 4.35 -6.23
CA PHE A 116 -15.43 4.72 -5.30
C PHE A 116 -15.53 3.93 -3.98
N ILE A 117 -16.74 3.85 -3.40
CA ILE A 117 -16.95 3.16 -2.11
C ILE A 117 -16.64 1.68 -2.26
N VAL A 118 -17.10 1.05 -3.33
CA VAL A 118 -16.80 -0.37 -3.57
C VAL A 118 -15.32 -0.56 -3.86
N GLY A 119 -14.70 0.33 -4.64
CA GLY A 119 -13.26 0.31 -4.90
C GLY A 119 -12.44 0.37 -3.61
N ILE A 120 -12.74 1.32 -2.71
CA ILE A 120 -12.01 1.44 -1.44
C ILE A 120 -12.29 0.26 -0.50
N LEU A 121 -13.49 -0.32 -0.49
CA LEU A 121 -13.78 -1.52 0.30
C LEU A 121 -12.95 -2.71 -0.18
N PHE A 122 -12.87 -2.95 -1.48
CA PHE A 122 -12.01 -3.98 -2.05
C PHE A 122 -10.55 -3.77 -1.68
N PHE A 123 -10.06 -2.54 -1.82
CA PHE A 123 -8.70 -2.19 -1.42
C PHE A 123 -8.45 -2.44 0.07
N MET A 124 -9.33 -1.98 0.96
CA MET A 124 -9.18 -2.15 2.42
C MET A 124 -9.22 -3.61 2.83
N VAL A 125 -10.11 -4.43 2.24
CA VAL A 125 -10.15 -5.86 2.50
C VAL A 125 -8.86 -6.52 2.07
N TYR A 126 -8.37 -6.23 0.86
CA TYR A 126 -7.12 -6.80 0.37
C TYR A 126 -5.92 -6.35 1.22
N SER A 127 -5.80 -5.04 1.51
CA SER A 127 -4.74 -4.50 2.37
C SER A 127 -4.78 -5.11 3.77
N GLY A 128 -6.00 -5.25 4.36
CA GLY A 128 -6.18 -5.91 5.66
C GLY A 128 -5.76 -7.38 5.65
N LEU A 129 -6.08 -8.12 4.59
CA LEU A 129 -5.67 -9.51 4.43
C LEU A 129 -4.15 -9.65 4.29
N ILE A 130 -3.51 -8.82 3.44
CA ILE A 130 -2.07 -8.91 3.24
C ILE A 130 -1.29 -8.53 4.50
N HIS A 131 -1.72 -7.51 5.23
CA HIS A 131 -1.08 -7.11 6.49
C HIS A 131 -1.41 -8.08 7.63
N GLY A 132 -2.65 -8.54 7.74
CA GLY A 132 -3.10 -9.40 8.83
C GLY A 132 -2.72 -10.87 8.68
N LEU A 133 -2.64 -11.41 7.47
CA LEU A 133 -2.35 -12.83 7.22
C LEU A 133 -0.93 -13.07 6.73
N PHE A 134 -0.41 -12.18 5.89
CA PHE A 134 0.91 -12.35 5.30
C PHE A 134 2.00 -11.69 6.14
N TRP A 135 1.95 -10.36 6.29
CA TRP A 135 3.03 -9.62 6.96
C TRP A 135 3.20 -9.96 8.43
N ILE A 136 2.10 -10.16 9.20
CA ILE A 136 2.20 -10.55 10.61
C ILE A 136 2.91 -11.88 10.78
N ASN A 137 2.70 -12.82 9.86
CA ASN A 137 3.29 -14.15 9.96
C ASN A 137 4.74 -14.24 9.47
N ILE A 138 5.21 -13.25 8.70
CA ILE A 138 6.57 -13.26 8.17
C ILE A 138 7.49 -12.24 8.83
N LEU A 139 6.94 -11.26 9.55
CA LEU A 139 7.75 -10.31 10.32
C LEU A 139 8.38 -11.01 11.53
N PRO A 140 9.62 -10.65 11.88
CA PRO A 140 10.27 -11.18 13.06
C PRO A 140 9.46 -10.92 14.35
N GLU A 141 9.50 -11.84 15.30
CA GLU A 141 8.76 -11.74 16.57
C GLU A 141 9.04 -10.45 17.35
N HIS A 142 10.26 -9.91 17.23
CA HIS A 142 10.63 -8.66 17.90
C HIS A 142 9.85 -7.43 17.42
N VAL A 143 9.14 -7.53 16.28
CA VAL A 143 8.26 -6.46 15.77
C VAL A 143 6.93 -6.43 16.52
N VAL A 144 6.54 -7.53 17.15
CA VAL A 144 5.30 -7.60 17.94
C VAL A 144 5.48 -6.79 19.21
N GLN A 145 4.73 -5.69 19.36
CA GLN A 145 4.90 -4.72 20.42
C GLN A 145 3.65 -4.47 21.24
N THR A 146 3.86 -4.22 22.51
CA THR A 146 2.89 -3.55 23.38
C THR A 146 3.34 -2.09 23.56
N SER A 147 2.61 -1.16 22.98
CA SER A 147 2.88 0.27 23.08
C SER A 147 1.58 1.04 23.19
N LEU A 148 1.62 2.19 23.88
CA LEU A 148 0.50 3.13 23.92
C LEU A 148 0.10 3.63 22.54
N TYR A 149 1.01 3.59 21.57
CA TYR A 149 0.78 4.03 20.19
C TYR A 149 0.24 2.94 19.28
N LYS A 150 0.30 1.66 19.70
CA LYS A 150 -0.21 0.53 18.89
C LYS A 150 -1.66 0.69 18.42
N PRO A 151 -2.61 1.23 19.21
CA PRO A 151 -3.97 1.47 18.74
C PRO A 151 -4.09 2.44 17.56
N PHE A 152 -3.08 3.30 17.35
CA PHE A 152 -3.07 4.26 16.23
C PHE A 152 -2.69 3.63 14.88
N PHE A 153 -2.13 2.42 14.84
CA PHE A 153 -1.77 1.77 13.58
C PHE A 153 -2.97 1.63 12.65
N MET A 154 -4.07 1.07 13.13
CA MET A 154 -5.25 0.86 12.28
C MET A 154 -5.87 2.18 11.77
N PRO A 155 -6.12 3.20 12.59
CA PRO A 155 -6.58 4.51 12.10
C PRO A 155 -5.64 5.12 11.04
N VAL A 156 -4.34 5.03 11.24
CA VAL A 156 -3.36 5.57 10.27
C VAL A 156 -3.39 4.79 8.96
N GLN A 157 -3.48 3.46 9.01
CA GLN A 157 -3.61 2.63 7.79
C GLN A 157 -4.90 2.95 7.02
N ILE A 158 -6.01 3.21 7.72
CA ILE A 158 -7.26 3.65 7.09
C ILE A 158 -7.07 5.02 6.40
N LEU A 159 -6.38 5.96 7.03
CA LEU A 159 -6.08 7.27 6.42
C LEU A 159 -5.19 7.14 5.18
N ILE A 160 -4.13 6.30 5.25
CA ILE A 160 -3.26 5.98 4.12
C ILE A 160 -4.11 5.42 2.97
N ALA A 161 -4.85 4.35 3.22
CA ALA A 161 -5.68 3.69 2.22
C ALA A 161 -6.71 4.65 1.60
N SER A 162 -7.33 5.50 2.41
CA SER A 162 -8.31 6.50 1.94
C SER A 162 -7.66 7.54 1.02
N SER A 163 -6.49 8.08 1.40
CA SER A 163 -5.78 9.08 0.60
C SER A 163 -5.27 8.49 -0.73
N TRP A 164 -4.78 7.25 -0.72
CA TRP A 164 -4.35 6.56 -1.93
C TRP A 164 -5.52 6.18 -2.84
N ALA A 165 -6.63 5.71 -2.25
CA ALA A 165 -7.85 5.44 -3.02
C ALA A 165 -8.39 6.69 -3.73
N LEU A 166 -8.33 7.87 -3.08
CA LEU A 166 -8.66 9.14 -3.72
C LEU A 166 -7.70 9.48 -4.88
N SER A 167 -6.40 9.23 -4.71
CA SER A 167 -5.42 9.41 -5.78
C SER A 167 -5.68 8.47 -6.96
N PHE A 168 -6.06 7.23 -6.71
CA PHE A 168 -6.46 6.27 -7.73
C PHE A 168 -7.75 6.67 -8.43
N PHE A 169 -8.74 7.09 -7.69
CA PHE A 169 -10.07 7.41 -8.23
C PHE A 169 -10.07 8.68 -9.08
N TRP A 170 -9.52 9.78 -8.55
CA TRP A 170 -9.57 11.06 -9.22
C TRP A 170 -8.53 11.22 -10.33
N TYR A 171 -7.34 10.66 -10.13
CA TYR A 171 -6.18 10.97 -10.98
C TYR A 171 -5.53 9.75 -11.63
N ARG A 172 -5.97 8.52 -11.30
CA ARG A 172 -5.26 7.29 -11.72
C ARG A 172 -3.77 7.35 -11.39
N ASP A 173 -3.42 8.00 -10.28
CA ASP A 173 -2.05 8.38 -9.95
C ASP A 173 -1.30 7.27 -9.21
N ILE A 174 -0.91 6.25 -9.96
CA ILE A 174 -0.12 5.14 -9.43
C ILE A 174 1.26 5.62 -8.99
N ARG A 175 1.89 6.54 -9.74
CA ARG A 175 3.28 6.96 -9.50
C ARG A 175 3.46 7.68 -8.18
N SER A 176 2.61 8.66 -7.90
CA SER A 176 2.68 9.36 -6.61
C SER A 176 2.42 8.41 -5.45
N VAL A 177 1.50 7.45 -5.62
CA VAL A 177 1.25 6.44 -4.58
C VAL A 177 2.43 5.49 -4.42
N ILE A 178 3.13 5.09 -5.49
CA ILE A 178 4.39 4.31 -5.38
C ILE A 178 5.41 5.05 -4.50
N ILE A 179 5.60 6.34 -4.73
CA ILE A 179 6.56 7.15 -3.95
C ILE A 179 6.12 7.22 -2.48
N LEU A 180 4.85 7.49 -2.24
CA LEU A 180 4.29 7.55 -0.88
C LEU A 180 4.40 6.20 -0.17
N HIS A 181 4.14 5.10 -0.88
CA HIS A 181 4.26 3.75 -0.34
C HIS A 181 5.72 3.38 -0.03
N ALA A 182 6.64 3.68 -0.95
CA ALA A 182 8.07 3.49 -0.68
C ALA A 182 8.55 4.27 0.55
N LEU A 183 8.00 5.46 0.82
CA LEU A 183 8.27 6.22 2.05
C LEU A 183 7.69 5.54 3.29
N VAL A 184 6.49 4.97 3.21
CA VAL A 184 5.91 4.16 4.30
C VAL A 184 6.80 2.98 4.61
N ASP A 185 7.19 2.20 3.60
CA ASP A 185 8.06 1.04 3.75
C ASP A 185 9.45 1.41 4.27
N LEU A 186 10.02 2.52 3.79
CA LEU A 186 11.29 3.06 4.28
C LEU A 186 11.22 3.30 5.79
N THR A 187 10.18 3.96 6.27
CA THR A 187 10.01 4.23 7.71
C THR A 187 9.79 2.94 8.51
N MET A 188 9.07 1.98 7.95
CA MET A 188 8.86 0.68 8.55
C MET A 188 10.18 -0.09 8.70
N VAL A 189 10.93 -0.27 7.60
CA VAL A 189 12.18 -1.05 7.62
C VAL A 189 13.24 -0.41 8.51
N CYS A 190 13.34 0.92 8.51
CA CYS A 190 14.27 1.63 9.40
C CYS A 190 13.97 1.41 10.88
N ASN A 191 12.71 1.24 11.25
CA ASN A 191 12.31 1.01 12.64
C ASN A 191 12.35 -0.47 13.05
N VAL A 192 11.96 -1.37 12.13
CA VAL A 192 11.88 -2.80 12.39
C VAL A 192 13.23 -3.50 12.22
N LYS A 193 14.09 -2.99 11.34
CA LYS A 193 15.43 -3.51 11.03
C LYS A 193 15.47 -5.01 10.69
N PHE A 194 14.51 -5.46 9.88
CA PHE A 194 14.60 -6.79 9.31
C PHE A 194 15.56 -6.83 8.11
N SER A 195 16.05 -8.00 7.74
CA SER A 195 16.90 -8.19 6.57
C SER A 195 16.27 -9.19 5.59
N LEU A 196 16.38 -8.88 4.29
CA LEU A 196 16.02 -9.77 3.19
C LEU A 196 17.15 -10.72 2.80
N PHE A 197 18.38 -10.42 3.21
CA PHE A 197 19.58 -11.06 2.69
C PHE A 197 20.35 -11.85 3.76
N ASN A 198 19.88 -11.83 5.01
CA ASN A 198 20.52 -12.53 6.15
C ASN A 198 19.56 -13.51 6.80
#